data_2d7db42c1ac791b08465936cc5a22122
#
_entry.id   2d7db42c1ac791b08465936cc5a22122
#
_cell.length_a   1.000
_cell.length_b   1.000
_cell.length_c   1.000
_cell.angle_alpha   90.00
_cell.angle_beta   90.00
_cell.angle_gamma   90.00
#
_symmetry.space_group_name_H-M   'P 1'
#
loop_
_entity.id
_entity.type
_entity.pdbx_description
1 polymer ?
#
loop_
_entity_poly.entity_id
_entity_poly.type
_entity_poly.pdbx_seq_one_letter_code
_entity_poly.pdbx_strand_id
1 'polypeptide(L)'
;MPHDLYNTLQSFKHGKFYSLPALGKSLNLQIERLPVSIRIVLESVLRNCDGKKVTEEHVRQLAGWKPVAPRTEEIPFVVARIVLQDFTGVPLLVDLAAMRGVAQKMGKNPKVIEPLVPVDLVVDH
;
A
#
# COMPACT_ATOMS: atom_id res chain seq x y z
N MET A 1 -11.74 9.69 -6.14
CA MET A 1 -11.58 10.46 -4.89
C MET A 1 -11.19 9.49 -3.79
N PRO A 2 -10.36 9.88 -2.81
CA PRO A 2 -10.08 9.01 -1.67
C PRO A 2 -11.41 8.69 -0.95
N HIS A 3 -11.59 7.44 -0.55
CA HIS A 3 -12.75 7.03 0.24
C HIS A 3 -12.65 7.57 1.68
N ASP A 4 -13.76 7.55 2.42
CA ASP A 4 -13.80 7.90 3.84
C ASP A 4 -14.46 6.79 4.67
N LEU A 5 -13.99 5.55 4.47
CA LEU A 5 -14.47 4.38 5.21
C LEU A 5 -14.29 4.61 6.71
N TYR A 6 -15.37 4.41 7.48
CA TYR A 6 -15.43 4.62 8.93
C TYR A 6 -15.07 6.05 9.41
N ASN A 7 -15.23 7.08 8.56
CA ASN A 7 -14.85 8.46 8.88
C ASN A 7 -13.37 8.56 9.30
N THR A 8 -12.50 7.81 8.63
CA THR A 8 -11.07 7.74 8.97
C THR A 8 -10.20 8.72 8.21
N LEU A 9 -10.71 9.32 7.13
CA LEU A 9 -9.95 10.27 6.32
C LEU A 9 -9.87 11.62 7.04
N GLN A 10 -8.69 11.97 7.51
CA GLN A 10 -8.41 13.21 8.22
C GLN A 10 -7.42 14.08 7.48
N SER A 11 -7.46 15.39 7.74
CA SER A 11 -6.57 16.37 7.14
C SER A 11 -5.54 16.86 8.14
N PHE A 12 -4.35 17.19 7.66
CA PHE A 12 -3.33 17.91 8.41
C PHE A 12 -2.69 18.97 7.50
N LYS A 13 -1.76 19.78 8.04
CA LYS A 13 -1.17 20.93 7.34
C LYS A 13 -0.65 20.61 5.92
N HIS A 14 -0.13 19.41 5.69
CA HIS A 14 0.54 19.04 4.44
C HIS A 14 -0.21 18.01 3.59
N GLY A 15 -1.42 17.60 3.99
CA GLY A 15 -2.18 16.60 3.24
C GLY A 15 -3.29 15.93 4.02
N LYS A 16 -3.57 14.69 3.62
CA LYS A 16 -4.59 13.83 4.25
C LYS A 16 -3.97 12.50 4.68
N PHE A 17 -4.56 11.88 5.68
CA PHE A 17 -4.15 10.57 6.17
C PHE A 17 -5.35 9.77 6.66
N TYR A 18 -5.21 8.47 6.74
CA TYR A 18 -6.22 7.58 7.32
C TYR A 18 -5.90 7.31 8.79
N SER A 19 -6.82 7.69 9.67
CA SER A 19 -6.65 7.64 11.11
C SER A 19 -6.98 6.27 11.69
N LEU A 20 -5.98 5.52 12.17
CA LEU A 20 -6.19 4.26 12.89
C LEU A 20 -6.94 4.46 14.22
N PRO A 21 -6.70 5.52 15.01
CA PRO A 21 -7.53 5.80 16.17
C PRO A 21 -9.02 6.02 15.84
N ALA A 22 -9.34 6.68 14.72
CA ALA A 22 -10.73 6.83 14.27
C ALA A 22 -11.34 5.47 13.86
N LEU A 23 -10.56 4.62 13.18
CA LEU A 23 -10.96 3.25 12.87
C LEU A 23 -11.29 2.46 14.14
N GLY A 24 -10.41 2.52 15.15
CA GLY A 24 -10.61 1.85 16.43
C GLY A 24 -11.91 2.26 17.11
N LYS A 25 -12.21 3.56 17.13
CA LYS A 25 -13.48 4.09 17.66
C LYS A 25 -14.68 3.57 16.88
N SER A 26 -14.64 3.60 15.56
CA SER A 26 -15.76 3.16 14.71
C SER A 26 -16.03 1.66 14.81
N LEU A 27 -14.99 0.84 14.99
CA LEU A 27 -15.11 -0.62 15.14
C LEU A 27 -15.22 -1.08 16.60
N ASN A 28 -15.12 -0.17 17.56
CA ASN A 28 -15.02 -0.47 19.00
C ASN A 28 -13.87 -1.45 19.32
N LEU A 29 -12.71 -1.20 18.73
CA LEU A 29 -11.49 -2.01 18.89
C LEU A 29 -10.33 -1.17 19.43
N GLN A 30 -9.47 -1.80 20.22
CA GLN A 30 -8.26 -1.16 20.76
C GLN A 30 -7.10 -1.34 19.79
N ILE A 31 -7.08 -0.56 18.70
CA ILE A 31 -6.07 -0.65 17.65
C ILE A 31 -4.66 -0.37 18.18
N GLU A 32 -4.54 0.47 19.21
CA GLU A 32 -3.28 0.80 19.87
C GLU A 32 -2.59 -0.40 20.54
N ARG A 33 -3.34 -1.46 20.84
CA ARG A 33 -2.81 -2.72 21.40
C ARG A 33 -2.24 -3.66 20.34
N LEU A 34 -2.51 -3.41 19.07
CA LEU A 34 -1.93 -4.21 17.98
C LEU A 34 -0.42 -3.94 17.89
N PRO A 35 0.39 -4.96 17.54
CA PRO A 35 1.80 -4.75 17.21
C PRO A 35 1.99 -3.66 16.16
N VAL A 36 3.09 -2.90 16.24
CA VAL A 36 3.37 -1.81 15.29
C VAL A 36 3.36 -2.31 13.85
N SER A 37 3.96 -3.46 13.58
CA SER A 37 3.96 -4.09 12.25
C SER A 37 2.55 -4.34 11.71
N ILE A 38 1.64 -4.84 12.55
CA ILE A 38 0.24 -5.07 12.17
C ILE A 38 -0.48 -3.74 11.92
N ARG A 39 -0.20 -2.70 12.71
CA ARG A 39 -0.77 -1.35 12.49
C ARG A 39 -0.32 -0.73 11.17
N ILE A 40 0.95 -0.93 10.78
CA ILE A 40 1.47 -0.45 9.49
C ILE A 40 0.74 -1.14 8.32
N VAL A 41 0.57 -2.46 8.39
CA VAL A 41 -0.17 -3.20 7.36
C VAL A 41 -1.65 -2.80 7.35
N LEU A 42 -2.26 -2.62 8.54
CA LEU A 42 -3.65 -2.17 8.66
C LEU A 42 -3.88 -0.79 8.03
N GLU A 43 -2.96 0.16 8.23
CA GLU A 43 -3.03 1.47 7.57
C GLU A 43 -2.99 1.33 6.05
N SER A 44 -2.10 0.49 5.52
CA SER A 44 -2.03 0.23 4.07
C SER A 44 -3.32 -0.38 3.53
N VAL A 45 -3.89 -1.36 4.23
CA VAL A 45 -5.14 -2.01 3.84
C VAL A 45 -6.31 -1.01 3.89
N LEU A 46 -6.39 -0.21 4.95
CA LEU A 46 -7.42 0.83 5.09
C LEU A 46 -7.31 1.87 3.97
N ARG A 47 -6.12 2.40 3.72
CA ARG A 47 -5.87 3.43 2.69
C ARG A 47 -6.19 2.94 1.27
N ASN A 48 -5.94 1.68 0.97
CA ASN A 48 -6.15 1.08 -0.34
C ASN A 48 -7.49 0.34 -0.48
N CYS A 49 -8.41 0.50 0.47
CA CYS A 49 -9.73 -0.13 0.41
C CYS A 49 -10.53 0.45 -0.77
N ASP A 50 -10.72 -0.36 -1.80
CA ASP A 50 -11.41 0.00 -3.05
C ASP A 50 -12.70 -0.81 -3.26
N GLY A 51 -13.02 -1.71 -2.32
CA GLY A 51 -14.16 -2.61 -2.39
C GLY A 51 -14.03 -3.73 -3.43
N LYS A 52 -12.85 -3.87 -4.07
CA LYS A 52 -12.57 -4.88 -5.11
C LYS A 52 -11.37 -5.75 -4.72
N LYS A 53 -10.16 -5.20 -4.83
CA LYS A 53 -8.91 -5.88 -4.43
C LYS A 53 -8.75 -5.88 -2.92
N VAL A 54 -8.98 -4.73 -2.31
CA VAL A 54 -8.95 -4.54 -0.86
C VAL A 54 -10.36 -4.21 -0.40
N THR A 55 -10.97 -5.09 0.37
CA THR A 55 -12.35 -4.96 0.84
C THR A 55 -12.42 -4.48 2.28
N GLU A 56 -13.58 -4.02 2.70
CA GLU A 56 -13.86 -3.67 4.09
C GLU A 56 -13.64 -4.87 5.03
N GLU A 57 -13.95 -6.09 4.56
CA GLU A 57 -13.71 -7.32 5.33
C GLU A 57 -12.23 -7.50 5.67
N HIS A 58 -11.31 -7.28 4.74
CA HIS A 58 -9.87 -7.31 5.01
C HIS A 58 -9.45 -6.31 6.11
N VAL A 59 -10.05 -5.11 6.09
CA VAL A 59 -9.82 -4.10 7.15
C VAL A 59 -10.28 -4.64 8.52
N ARG A 60 -11.49 -5.22 8.59
CA ARG A 60 -12.05 -5.77 9.84
C ARG A 60 -11.24 -6.95 10.35
N GLN A 61 -10.87 -7.87 9.50
CA GLN A 61 -10.06 -9.05 9.85
C GLN A 61 -8.73 -8.65 10.46
N LEU A 62 -8.03 -7.70 9.81
CA LEU A 62 -6.74 -7.23 10.31
C LEU A 62 -6.86 -6.38 11.58
N ALA A 63 -7.90 -5.54 11.69
CA ALA A 63 -8.18 -4.78 12.91
C ALA A 63 -8.50 -5.69 14.10
N GLY A 64 -9.13 -6.84 13.85
CA GLY A 64 -9.44 -7.88 14.83
C GLY A 64 -8.32 -8.89 15.09
N TRP A 65 -7.11 -8.66 14.58
CA TRP A 65 -5.98 -9.57 14.71
C TRP A 65 -5.68 -9.94 16.18
N LYS A 66 -5.37 -11.24 16.41
CA LYS A 66 -5.02 -11.77 17.75
C LYS A 66 -3.74 -12.61 17.65
N PRO A 67 -2.85 -12.58 18.66
CA PRO A 67 -1.56 -13.28 18.61
C PRO A 67 -1.67 -14.80 18.37
N VAL A 68 -2.65 -15.43 18.98
CA VAL A 68 -2.83 -16.88 19.00
C VAL A 68 -3.96 -17.40 18.10
N ALA A 69 -4.57 -16.53 17.30
CA ALA A 69 -5.61 -16.94 16.37
C ALA A 69 -5.02 -17.74 15.18
N PRO A 70 -5.77 -18.69 14.60
CA PRO A 70 -5.38 -19.35 13.35
C PRO A 70 -5.09 -18.33 12.24
N ARG A 71 -4.17 -18.67 11.33
CA ARG A 71 -3.84 -17.87 10.15
C ARG A 71 -4.46 -18.52 8.93
N THR A 72 -5.74 -18.27 8.72
CA THR A 72 -6.54 -18.89 7.65
C THR A 72 -6.82 -17.96 6.48
N GLU A 73 -6.64 -16.66 6.70
CA GLU A 73 -6.98 -15.63 5.72
C GLU A 73 -5.75 -14.95 5.15
N GLU A 74 -5.81 -14.65 3.86
CA GLU A 74 -4.82 -13.83 3.17
C GLU A 74 -5.30 -12.36 3.13
N ILE A 75 -4.39 -11.45 3.41
CA ILE A 75 -4.67 -10.01 3.37
C ILE A 75 -3.91 -9.40 2.19
N PRO A 76 -4.57 -8.74 1.24
CA PRO A 76 -3.89 -8.05 0.15
C PRO A 76 -3.10 -6.87 0.69
N PHE A 77 -1.86 -6.74 0.23
CA PHE A 77 -0.98 -5.65 0.63
C PHE A 77 -0.54 -4.84 -0.59
N VAL A 78 -0.76 -3.52 -0.54
CA VAL A 78 -0.31 -2.58 -1.57
C VAL A 78 0.83 -1.75 -0.99
N VAL A 79 2.01 -1.86 -1.58
CA VAL A 79 3.17 -1.06 -1.16
C VAL A 79 2.96 0.42 -1.46
N ALA A 80 3.47 1.30 -0.62
CA ALA A 80 3.38 2.75 -0.82
C ALA A 80 4.52 3.29 -1.70
N ARG A 81 5.70 2.64 -1.66
CA ARG A 81 6.93 3.04 -2.33
C ARG A 81 7.86 1.84 -2.46
N ILE A 82 8.63 1.80 -3.54
CA ILE A 82 9.69 0.82 -3.76
C ILE A 82 11.03 1.53 -3.62
N VAL A 83 11.95 0.92 -2.87
CA VAL A 83 13.32 1.38 -2.74
C VAL A 83 14.23 0.35 -3.39
N LEU A 84 15.03 0.80 -4.35
CA LEU A 84 16.00 -0.02 -5.06
C LEU A 84 17.41 0.33 -4.59
N GLN A 85 18.21 -0.68 -4.34
CA GLN A 85 19.64 -0.55 -4.19
C GLN A 85 20.27 -0.39 -5.58
N ASP A 86 21.31 0.41 -5.73
CA ASP A 86 21.86 0.83 -7.03
C ASP A 86 22.53 -0.30 -7.83
N PHE A 87 22.96 -1.36 -7.18
CA PHE A 87 23.49 -2.55 -7.86
C PHE A 87 22.40 -3.57 -8.18
N THR A 88 21.67 -4.03 -7.17
CA THR A 88 20.64 -5.07 -7.32
C THR A 88 19.33 -4.55 -7.94
N GLY A 89 19.13 -3.22 -7.97
CA GLY A 89 18.00 -2.57 -8.63
C GLY A 89 18.16 -2.39 -10.13
N VAL A 90 19.39 -2.49 -10.67
CA VAL A 90 19.68 -2.29 -12.12
C VAL A 90 18.88 -3.24 -13.03
N PRO A 91 18.73 -4.56 -12.73
CA PRO A 91 17.93 -5.44 -13.58
C PRO A 91 16.50 -4.95 -13.81
N LEU A 92 15.82 -4.43 -12.79
CA LEU A 92 14.48 -3.86 -12.95
C LEU A 92 14.48 -2.63 -13.86
N LEU A 93 15.49 -1.75 -13.74
CA LEU A 93 15.61 -0.57 -14.60
C LEU A 93 15.84 -0.95 -16.06
N VAL A 94 16.65 -1.98 -16.32
CA VAL A 94 16.90 -2.51 -17.66
C VAL A 94 15.62 -3.09 -18.25
N ASP A 95 14.87 -3.87 -17.49
CA ASP A 95 13.60 -4.44 -17.94
C ASP A 95 12.57 -3.36 -18.29
N LEU A 96 12.41 -2.34 -17.45
CA LEU A 96 11.52 -1.21 -17.73
C LEU A 96 11.94 -0.45 -19.01
N ALA A 97 13.24 -0.23 -19.18
CA ALA A 97 13.76 0.42 -20.39
C ALA A 97 13.50 -0.42 -21.65
N ALA A 98 13.73 -1.74 -21.58
CA ALA A 98 13.42 -2.66 -22.68
C ALA A 98 11.94 -2.68 -23.02
N MET A 99 11.05 -2.72 -22.03
CA MET A 99 9.60 -2.65 -22.21
C MET A 99 9.16 -1.35 -22.89
N ARG A 100 9.75 -0.21 -22.53
CA ARG A 100 9.52 1.07 -23.20
C ARG A 100 9.92 1.04 -24.65
N GLY A 101 11.08 0.42 -24.96
CA GLY A 101 11.54 0.23 -26.34
C GLY A 101 10.58 -0.63 -27.17
N VAL A 102 10.05 -1.69 -26.59
CA VAL A 102 9.02 -2.54 -27.25
C VAL A 102 7.72 -1.74 -27.46
N ALA A 103 7.23 -1.03 -26.47
CA ALA A 103 6.03 -0.20 -26.60
C ALA A 103 6.17 0.81 -27.75
N GLN A 104 7.32 1.45 -27.90
CA GLN A 104 7.62 2.38 -28.99
C GLN A 104 7.60 1.66 -30.35
N LYS A 105 8.22 0.49 -30.47
CA LYS A 105 8.20 -0.31 -31.72
C LYS A 105 6.79 -0.73 -32.12
N MET A 106 5.90 -0.90 -31.16
CA MET A 106 4.48 -1.21 -31.35
C MET A 106 3.63 0.04 -31.66
N GLY A 107 4.24 1.21 -31.83
CA GLY A 107 3.53 2.48 -32.05
C GLY A 107 2.77 3.01 -30.84
N LYS A 108 3.11 2.54 -29.63
CA LYS A 108 2.52 3.01 -28.37
C LYS A 108 3.43 4.05 -27.70
N ASN A 109 2.84 4.89 -26.85
CA ASN A 109 3.62 5.82 -26.07
C ASN A 109 4.45 5.06 -25.02
N PRO A 110 5.80 5.16 -25.02
CA PRO A 110 6.65 4.49 -24.01
C PRO A 110 6.28 4.82 -22.56
N LYS A 111 5.71 5.98 -22.32
CA LYS A 111 5.29 6.42 -20.98
C LYS A 111 4.14 5.61 -20.37
N VAL A 112 3.49 4.73 -21.14
CA VAL A 112 2.51 3.78 -20.57
C VAL A 112 3.17 2.72 -19.67
N ILE A 113 4.48 2.53 -19.84
CA ILE A 113 5.28 1.66 -18.99
C ILE A 113 5.81 2.49 -17.82
N GLU A 114 5.07 2.48 -16.74
CA GLU A 114 5.41 3.18 -15.50
C GLU A 114 5.10 2.27 -14.30
N PRO A 115 5.91 2.32 -13.22
CA PRO A 115 5.55 1.69 -11.95
C PRO A 115 4.24 2.28 -11.40
N LEU A 116 3.45 1.45 -10.72
CA LEU A 116 2.18 1.86 -10.10
C LEU A 116 2.37 2.68 -8.82
N VAL A 117 3.59 2.66 -8.26
CA VAL A 117 3.97 3.39 -7.04
C VAL A 117 5.31 4.07 -7.26
N PRO A 118 5.66 5.12 -6.51
CA PRO A 118 6.97 5.75 -6.58
C PRO A 118 8.10 4.74 -6.37
N VAL A 119 9.15 4.86 -7.16
CA VAL A 119 10.35 4.00 -7.10
C VAL A 119 11.56 4.89 -6.93
N ASP A 120 12.34 4.68 -5.89
CA ASP A 120 13.57 5.40 -5.61
C ASP A 120 14.78 4.47 -5.77
N LEU A 121 15.76 4.91 -6.54
CA LEU A 121 17.08 4.29 -6.59
C LEU A 121 17.96 4.98 -5.55
N VAL A 122 18.46 4.22 -4.59
CA VAL A 122 19.32 4.73 -3.52
C VAL A 122 20.76 4.28 -3.77
N VAL A 123 21.63 5.26 -3.94
CA VAL A 123 23.08 5.05 -4.13
C VAL A 123 23.73 5.04 -2.75
N ASP A 124 24.43 3.97 -2.40
CA ASP A 124 25.05 3.75 -1.10
C ASP A 124 26.60 3.88 -1.11
N HIS A 125 27.14 4.36 -2.21
CA HIS A 125 28.58 4.57 -2.36
C HIS A 125 28.96 5.97 -2.84
#